data_488ee6a640759d56b6b37fceb4c2cc67
#
_entry.id   488ee6a640759d56b6b37fceb4c2cc67
#
_cell.length_a   1.000
_cell.length_b   1.000
_cell.length_c   1.000
_cell.angle_alpha   90.00
_cell.angle_beta   90.00
_cell.angle_gamma   90.00
#
_symmetry.space_group_name_H-M   'P 1'
#
loop_
_entity.id
_entity.type
_entity.pdbx_description
1 polymer ?
#
loop_
_entity_poly.entity_id
_entity_poly.type
_entity_poly.pdbx_seq_one_letter_code
_entity_poly.pdbx_strand_id
1 'polypeptide(L)'
;TRDTYDGSLQVSYRHKKFNFRNILNVTSNVANDSPYGTFSEYAAMNPYYSPYDKNGFLVKNAALSVDGLETTEFVANPLYNATLNTKIENRYLDVTDNLYVEWSVLQGLKATLRFGITEKRTSADEFYPANHLKFYNYTGDDLFRKGSYQANTGHMKKLSGDLNVRYSTVVKEKHYLFTNVGLNLSDETYEEIVHKAEGFPN
;
A
#
# COMPACT_ATOMS: atom_id res chain seq x y z
N THR A 1 10.39 7.00 4.39
CA THR A 1 9.54 8.21 4.34
C THR A 1 8.23 7.88 3.63
N ARG A 2 7.17 8.61 3.97
CA ARG A 2 5.85 8.46 3.34
C ARG A 2 5.25 9.85 3.14
N ASP A 3 4.87 10.12 1.89
CA ASP A 3 4.18 11.34 1.50
C ASP A 3 2.78 10.97 1.00
N THR A 4 1.76 11.58 1.56
CA THR A 4 0.35 11.35 1.19
C THR A 4 -0.32 12.68 0.90
N TYR A 5 -1.00 12.75 -0.23
CA TYR A 5 -1.77 13.92 -0.67
C TYR A 5 -3.21 13.48 -0.91
N ASP A 6 -4.14 14.10 -0.21
CA ASP A 6 -5.57 13.82 -0.31
C ASP A 6 -6.31 15.07 -0.76
N GLY A 7 -7.19 14.90 -1.74
CA GLY A 7 -8.09 15.93 -2.22
C GLY A 7 -9.52 15.44 -2.30
N SER A 8 -10.48 16.29 -1.94
CA SER A 8 -11.90 15.98 -2.05
C SER A 8 -12.67 17.16 -2.62
N LEU A 9 -13.55 16.87 -3.59
CA LEU A 9 -14.49 17.83 -4.15
C LEU A 9 -15.91 17.29 -3.97
N GLN A 10 -16.76 18.10 -3.34
CA GLN A 10 -18.18 17.78 -3.20
C GLN A 10 -19.03 18.84 -3.88
N VAL A 11 -19.93 18.39 -4.75
CA VAL A 11 -20.96 19.22 -5.39
C VAL A 11 -22.33 18.70 -5.00
N SER A 12 -23.22 19.59 -4.58
CA SER A 12 -24.59 19.24 -4.23
C SER A 12 -25.56 20.16 -4.96
N TYR A 13 -26.60 19.55 -5.52
CA TYR A 13 -27.67 20.25 -6.23
C TYR A 13 -29.03 19.72 -5.80
N ARG A 14 -29.94 20.63 -5.44
CA ARG A 14 -31.30 20.29 -5.04
C ARG A 14 -32.30 20.88 -6.02
N HIS A 15 -33.20 20.05 -6.52
CA HIS A 15 -34.31 20.48 -7.35
C HIS A 15 -35.60 19.75 -6.96
N LYS A 16 -36.57 20.50 -6.49
CA LYS A 16 -37.88 19.99 -6.04
C LYS A 16 -37.71 18.82 -5.04
N LYS A 17 -38.10 17.62 -5.45
CA LYS A 17 -38.05 16.38 -4.65
C LYS A 17 -36.74 15.62 -4.78
N PHE A 18 -35.77 16.11 -5.58
CA PHE A 18 -34.51 15.48 -5.83
C PHE A 18 -33.36 16.23 -5.14
N ASN A 19 -32.46 15.47 -4.56
CA ASN A 19 -31.21 15.95 -4.06
C ASN A 19 -30.07 15.11 -4.67
N PHE A 20 -29.21 15.77 -5.43
CA PHE A 20 -28.04 15.19 -6.08
C PHE A 20 -26.80 15.61 -5.30
N ARG A 21 -25.89 14.68 -5.09
CA ARG A 21 -24.59 14.95 -4.50
C ARG A 21 -23.54 14.08 -5.18
N ASN A 22 -22.50 14.71 -5.67
CA ASN A 22 -21.33 14.03 -6.18
C ASN A 22 -20.14 14.31 -5.25
N ILE A 23 -19.34 13.29 -4.97
CA ILE A 23 -18.15 13.37 -4.14
C ILE A 23 -17.02 12.67 -4.89
N LEU A 24 -16.06 13.47 -5.35
CA LEU A 24 -14.81 13.01 -5.95
C LEU A 24 -13.71 13.07 -4.89
N ASN A 25 -13.03 11.95 -4.66
CA ASN A 25 -11.86 11.87 -3.81
C ASN A 25 -10.65 11.41 -4.64
N VAL A 26 -9.51 12.02 -4.40
CA VAL A 26 -8.24 11.66 -5.02
C VAL A 26 -7.19 11.54 -3.94
N THR A 27 -6.54 10.39 -3.84
CA THR A 27 -5.45 10.12 -2.92
C THR A 27 -4.22 9.69 -3.69
N SER A 28 -3.10 10.37 -3.45
CA SER A 28 -1.77 9.99 -3.98
C SER A 28 -0.84 9.69 -2.81
N ASN A 29 -0.15 8.57 -2.88
CA ASN A 29 0.81 8.16 -1.85
C ASN A 29 2.11 7.71 -2.50
N VAL A 30 3.23 8.13 -1.90
CA VAL A 30 4.58 7.64 -2.20
C VAL A 30 5.22 7.24 -0.88
N ALA A 31 5.68 6.00 -0.79
CA ALA A 31 6.37 5.48 0.39
C ALA A 31 7.72 4.90 -0.03
N ASN A 32 8.77 5.34 0.64
CA ASN A 32 10.12 4.79 0.48
C ASN A 32 10.51 4.11 1.78
N ASP A 33 10.93 2.86 1.70
CA ASP A 33 11.41 2.13 2.86
C ASP A 33 12.79 2.64 3.30
N SER A 34 13.09 2.41 4.57
CA SER A 34 14.37 2.81 5.14
C SER A 34 15.48 1.88 4.63
N PRO A 35 16.62 2.42 4.17
CA PRO A 35 17.77 1.60 3.81
C PRO A 35 18.40 0.91 5.02
N TYR A 36 18.05 1.34 6.24
CA TYR A 36 18.58 0.77 7.49
C TYR A 36 17.93 -0.56 7.89
N GLY A 37 16.96 -1.09 7.12
CA GLY A 37 16.27 -2.31 7.46
C GLY A 37 15.30 -2.15 8.65
N THR A 38 15.02 -3.25 9.35
CA THR A 38 14.05 -3.30 10.46
C THR A 38 14.75 -3.24 11.82
N PHE A 39 14.06 -2.68 12.83
CA PHE A 39 14.57 -2.68 14.20
C PHE A 39 14.89 -4.09 14.73
N SER A 40 14.14 -5.10 14.31
CA SER A 40 14.36 -6.49 14.71
C SER A 40 15.72 -7.04 14.27
N GLU A 41 16.25 -6.61 13.13
CA GLU A 41 17.58 -7.01 12.65
C GLU A 41 18.68 -6.50 13.59
N TYR A 42 18.53 -5.27 14.08
CA TYR A 42 19.48 -4.70 15.06
C TYR A 42 19.33 -5.31 16.45
N ALA A 43 18.08 -5.55 16.88
CA ALA A 43 17.81 -6.13 18.20
C ALA A 43 18.29 -7.59 18.30
N ALA A 44 18.36 -8.31 17.18
CA ALA A 44 18.87 -9.67 17.10
C ALA A 44 20.42 -9.74 17.09
N MET A 45 21.11 -8.62 16.88
CA MET A 45 22.59 -8.58 16.87
C MET A 45 23.14 -8.82 18.26
N ASN A 46 24.18 -9.65 18.32
CA ASN A 46 24.94 -9.83 19.56
C ASN A 46 25.67 -8.50 19.91
N PRO A 47 25.49 -7.93 21.11
CA PRO A 47 26.08 -6.65 21.50
C PRO A 47 27.62 -6.65 21.54
N TYR A 48 28.25 -7.81 21.52
CA TYR A 48 29.71 -7.93 21.44
C TYR A 48 30.28 -7.82 20.03
N TYR A 49 29.43 -7.85 18.99
CA TYR A 49 29.88 -7.64 17.61
C TYR A 49 29.93 -6.15 17.28
N SER A 50 31.03 -5.71 16.68
CA SER A 50 31.17 -4.34 16.20
C SER A 50 30.76 -4.26 14.72
N PRO A 51 29.97 -3.27 14.33
CA PRO A 51 29.69 -3.03 12.91
C PRO A 51 30.90 -2.46 12.15
N TYR A 52 31.98 -2.07 12.86
CA TYR A 52 33.17 -1.45 12.30
C TYR A 52 34.40 -2.28 12.57
N ASP A 53 35.38 -2.23 11.65
CA ASP A 53 36.72 -2.79 11.85
C ASP A 53 37.62 -1.89 12.76
N LYS A 54 38.85 -2.33 13.00
CA LYS A 54 39.85 -1.60 13.83
C LYS A 54 40.21 -0.22 13.28
N ASN A 55 39.98 0.02 11.99
CA ASN A 55 40.26 1.29 11.31
C ASN A 55 39.03 2.19 11.24
N GLY A 56 37.88 1.74 11.75
CA GLY A 56 36.62 2.47 11.72
C GLY A 56 35.82 2.30 10.41
N PHE A 57 36.18 1.34 9.55
CA PHE A 57 35.43 1.04 8.33
C PHE A 57 34.31 0.04 8.61
N LEU A 58 33.18 0.26 7.97
CA LEU A 58 32.02 -0.60 8.09
C LEU A 58 32.26 -1.97 7.45
N VAL A 59 32.04 -3.05 8.20
CA VAL A 59 32.26 -4.42 7.73
C VAL A 59 30.97 -5.10 7.31
N LYS A 60 31.03 -6.00 6.34
CA LYS A 60 29.88 -6.82 5.91
C LYS A 60 29.51 -7.88 6.96
N ASN A 61 30.54 -8.52 7.54
CA ASN A 61 30.41 -9.56 8.55
C ASN A 61 30.81 -8.99 9.92
N ALA A 62 29.84 -8.79 10.80
CA ALA A 62 30.08 -8.22 12.12
C ALA A 62 30.88 -9.17 13.04
N ALA A 63 30.89 -10.47 12.79
CA ALA A 63 31.66 -11.44 13.57
C ALA A 63 33.16 -11.29 13.35
N LEU A 64 33.62 -10.69 12.24
CA LEU A 64 35.04 -10.46 11.94
C LEU A 64 35.69 -9.36 12.81
N SER A 65 34.90 -8.60 13.56
CA SER A 65 35.40 -7.48 14.37
C SER A 65 35.97 -7.90 15.73
N VAL A 66 35.82 -9.15 16.14
CA VAL A 66 36.24 -9.66 17.46
C VAL A 66 37.67 -10.21 17.38
N ASP A 67 38.61 -9.46 17.90
CA ASP A 67 39.99 -9.82 18.26
C ASP A 67 40.73 -10.89 17.44
N GLY A 68 40.71 -10.78 16.11
CA GLY A 68 41.60 -11.60 15.27
C GLY A 68 41.25 -13.10 15.21
N LEU A 69 40.18 -13.53 15.84
CA LEU A 69 39.62 -14.87 15.62
C LEU A 69 38.89 -14.88 14.28
N GLU A 70 39.42 -15.62 13.31
CA GLU A 70 38.70 -15.99 12.09
C GLU A 70 37.51 -16.84 12.50
N THR A 71 36.33 -16.26 12.60
CA THR A 71 35.11 -17.03 12.80
C THR A 71 34.65 -17.54 11.45
N THR A 72 34.26 -18.80 11.37
CA THR A 72 33.58 -19.38 10.20
C THR A 72 32.11 -18.92 10.12
N GLU A 73 31.64 -18.24 11.16
CA GLU A 73 30.29 -17.72 11.24
C GLU A 73 30.16 -16.39 10.50
N PHE A 74 29.16 -16.28 9.64
CA PHE A 74 28.78 -15.03 8.99
C PHE A 74 27.62 -14.39 9.74
N VAL A 75 27.87 -13.22 10.33
CA VAL A 75 26.84 -12.39 10.97
C VAL A 75 26.64 -11.15 10.14
N ALA A 76 25.50 -11.07 9.45
CA ALA A 76 25.18 -9.94 8.59
C ALA A 76 25.11 -8.63 9.38
N ASN A 77 25.85 -7.62 8.91
CA ASN A 77 25.80 -6.28 9.50
C ASN A 77 24.71 -5.45 8.82
N PRO A 78 23.57 -5.16 9.49
CA PRO A 78 22.46 -4.43 8.87
C PRO A 78 22.85 -3.01 8.44
N LEU A 79 23.80 -2.36 9.12
CA LEU A 79 24.30 -1.03 8.73
C LEU A 79 25.00 -1.04 7.37
N TYR A 80 25.60 -2.17 6.97
CA TYR A 80 26.26 -2.27 5.67
C TYR A 80 25.27 -2.07 4.51
N ASN A 81 24.06 -2.64 4.60
CA ASN A 81 23.03 -2.48 3.58
C ASN A 81 22.60 -1.02 3.40
N ALA A 82 22.65 -0.22 4.47
CA ALA A 82 22.32 1.21 4.42
C ALA A 82 23.31 2.05 3.58
N THR A 83 24.52 1.54 3.33
CA THR A 83 25.50 2.22 2.47
C THR A 83 25.33 1.91 0.99
N LEU A 84 24.46 0.95 0.66
CA LEU A 84 24.22 0.50 -0.69
C LEU A 84 23.08 1.30 -1.35
N ASN A 85 23.09 1.33 -2.68
CA ASN A 85 22.03 1.96 -3.46
C ASN A 85 20.80 1.03 -3.57
N THR A 86 20.27 0.61 -2.42
CA THR A 86 19.01 -0.16 -2.35
C THR A 86 17.84 0.79 -2.53
N LYS A 87 16.89 0.44 -3.39
CA LYS A 87 15.66 1.21 -3.60
C LYS A 87 14.46 0.32 -3.33
N ILE A 88 13.60 0.75 -2.42
CA ILE A 88 12.28 0.13 -2.18
C ILE A 88 11.27 1.26 -2.12
N GLU A 89 10.47 1.38 -3.17
CA GLU A 89 9.50 2.46 -3.33
C GLU A 89 8.14 1.87 -3.67
N ASN A 90 7.11 2.33 -2.97
CA ASN A 90 5.72 1.96 -3.21
C ASN A 90 4.92 3.22 -3.49
N ARG A 91 4.14 3.21 -4.56
CA ARG A 91 3.26 4.32 -4.95
C ARG A 91 1.86 3.82 -5.21
N TYR A 92 0.88 4.64 -4.90
CA TYR A 92 -0.46 4.46 -5.43
C TYR A 92 -1.16 5.78 -5.70
N LEU A 93 -2.06 5.73 -6.69
CA LEU A 93 -3.04 6.76 -6.96
C LEU A 93 -4.42 6.09 -6.87
N ASP A 94 -5.28 6.64 -6.04
CA ASP A 94 -6.66 6.20 -5.85
C ASP A 94 -7.60 7.36 -6.22
N VAL A 95 -8.54 7.09 -7.12
CA VAL A 95 -9.57 8.04 -7.54
C VAL A 95 -10.92 7.39 -7.32
N THR A 96 -11.72 7.97 -6.45
CA THR A 96 -13.07 7.49 -6.13
C THR A 96 -14.09 8.58 -6.39
N ASP A 97 -15.06 8.29 -7.26
CA ASP A 97 -16.19 9.15 -7.52
C ASP A 97 -17.50 8.49 -7.08
N ASN A 98 -18.30 9.21 -6.29
CA ASN A 98 -19.56 8.73 -5.76
C ASN A 98 -20.68 9.71 -6.11
N LEU A 99 -21.66 9.22 -6.84
CA LEU A 99 -22.90 9.93 -7.13
C LEU A 99 -24.02 9.44 -6.20
N TYR A 100 -24.66 10.36 -5.52
CA TYR A 100 -25.85 10.14 -4.68
C TYR A 100 -27.03 10.85 -5.30
N VAL A 101 -28.14 10.15 -5.41
CA VAL A 101 -29.44 10.70 -5.80
C VAL A 101 -30.46 10.32 -4.73
N GLU A 102 -30.99 11.29 -4.02
CA GLU A 102 -32.10 11.10 -3.10
C GLU A 102 -33.37 11.66 -3.76
N TRP A 103 -34.39 10.85 -3.82
CA TRP A 103 -35.73 11.21 -4.33
C TRP A 103 -36.76 11.07 -3.24
N SER A 104 -37.38 12.20 -2.84
CA SER A 104 -38.55 12.24 -1.95
C SER A 104 -39.81 12.00 -2.77
N VAL A 105 -40.18 10.74 -2.95
CA VAL A 105 -41.27 10.30 -3.84
C VAL A 105 -42.63 10.90 -3.37
N LEU A 106 -42.92 10.67 -2.08
CA LEU A 106 -44.07 11.21 -1.38
C LEU A 106 -43.73 11.36 0.12
N GLN A 107 -44.71 11.88 0.90
CA GLN A 107 -44.53 12.01 2.33
C GLN A 107 -44.26 10.63 2.97
N GLY A 108 -43.15 10.51 3.67
CA GLY A 108 -42.70 9.27 4.30
C GLY A 108 -41.96 8.32 3.38
N LEU A 109 -42.00 8.44 2.03
CA LEU A 109 -41.32 7.55 1.10
C LEU A 109 -40.12 8.24 0.44
N LYS A 110 -38.94 7.69 0.66
CA LYS A 110 -37.69 8.14 0.03
C LYS A 110 -36.99 6.98 -0.67
N ALA A 111 -36.46 7.26 -1.86
CA ALA A 111 -35.55 6.37 -2.57
C ALA A 111 -34.17 7.02 -2.64
N THR A 112 -33.15 6.26 -2.38
CA THR A 112 -31.75 6.70 -2.47
C THR A 112 -31.00 5.78 -3.41
N LEU A 113 -30.41 6.34 -4.45
CA LEU A 113 -29.47 5.65 -5.35
C LEU A 113 -28.07 6.17 -5.06
N ARG A 114 -27.13 5.25 -4.94
CA ARG A 114 -25.71 5.55 -4.87
C ARG A 114 -25.02 4.78 -5.98
N PHE A 115 -24.15 5.46 -6.71
CA PHE A 115 -23.31 4.85 -7.72
C PHE A 115 -21.88 5.30 -7.46
N GLY A 116 -20.95 4.33 -7.37
CA GLY A 116 -19.54 4.57 -7.10
C GLY A 116 -18.65 3.94 -8.15
N ILE A 117 -17.61 4.68 -8.53
CA ILE A 117 -16.50 4.21 -9.35
C ILE A 117 -15.23 4.45 -8.55
N THR A 118 -14.40 3.41 -8.39
CA THR A 118 -13.05 3.53 -7.83
C THR A 118 -12.05 2.99 -8.84
N GLU A 119 -11.01 3.77 -9.11
CA GLU A 119 -9.86 3.35 -9.90
C GLU A 119 -8.60 3.55 -9.06
N LYS A 120 -7.86 2.47 -8.84
CA LYS A 120 -6.61 2.49 -8.08
C LYS A 120 -5.49 1.92 -8.92
N ARG A 121 -4.41 2.68 -9.04
CA ARG A 121 -3.15 2.27 -9.66
C ARG A 121 -2.08 2.18 -8.62
N THR A 122 -1.38 1.05 -8.59
CA THR A 122 -0.26 0.82 -7.68
C THR A 122 1.00 0.55 -8.49
N SER A 123 2.13 1.01 -8.00
CA SER A 123 3.45 0.60 -8.50
C SER A 123 4.39 0.39 -7.33
N ALA A 124 5.22 -0.64 -7.44
CA ALA A 124 6.27 -0.92 -6.49
C ALA A 124 7.56 -1.21 -7.25
N ASP A 125 8.63 -0.53 -6.86
CA ASP A 125 9.98 -0.72 -7.37
C ASP A 125 10.88 -1.20 -6.24
N GLU A 126 11.49 -2.37 -6.41
CA GLU A 126 12.39 -2.98 -5.44
C GLU A 126 13.71 -3.34 -6.13
N PHE A 127 14.79 -2.69 -5.74
CA PHE A 127 16.13 -2.92 -6.26
C PHE A 127 17.11 -3.24 -5.14
N TYR A 128 17.82 -4.36 -5.29
CA TYR A 128 18.92 -4.77 -4.43
C TYR A 128 20.18 -4.94 -5.27
N PRO A 129 21.26 -4.17 -5.01
CA PRO A 129 22.53 -4.34 -5.70
C PRO A 129 23.19 -5.68 -5.33
N ALA A 130 24.09 -6.19 -6.19
CA ALA A 130 24.73 -7.50 -6.00
C ALA A 130 25.51 -7.64 -4.68
N ASN A 131 25.97 -6.53 -4.12
CA ASN A 131 26.67 -6.49 -2.83
C ASN A 131 25.75 -6.53 -1.60
N HIS A 132 24.43 -6.50 -1.80
CA HIS A 132 23.48 -6.54 -0.70
C HIS A 132 23.56 -7.86 0.08
N LEU A 133 23.47 -7.80 1.41
CA LEU A 133 23.63 -8.97 2.29
C LEU A 133 22.55 -10.04 2.08
N LYS A 134 21.45 -9.73 1.42
CA LYS A 134 20.47 -10.70 0.95
C LYS A 134 21.09 -11.84 0.12
N PHE A 135 22.19 -11.57 -0.59
CA PHE A 135 22.87 -12.49 -1.50
C PHE A 135 24.13 -13.12 -0.90
N TYR A 136 24.37 -13.00 0.40
CA TYR A 136 25.63 -13.50 1.00
C TYR A 136 25.79 -15.02 0.88
N ASN A 137 24.68 -15.78 0.89
CA ASN A 137 24.66 -17.23 0.76
C ASN A 137 24.76 -17.75 -0.70
N TYR A 138 24.78 -16.84 -1.69
CA TYR A 138 24.83 -17.22 -3.09
C TYR A 138 26.24 -17.70 -3.44
N THR A 139 26.36 -19.00 -3.84
CA THR A 139 27.62 -19.66 -4.18
C THR A 139 27.49 -20.43 -5.51
N GLY A 140 28.60 -20.80 -6.13
CA GLY A 140 28.61 -21.51 -7.41
C GLY A 140 27.89 -20.73 -8.51
N ASP A 141 26.96 -21.38 -9.19
CA ASP A 141 26.19 -20.77 -10.31
C ASP A 141 25.26 -19.63 -9.87
N ASP A 142 24.86 -19.60 -8.60
CA ASP A 142 24.03 -18.51 -8.08
C ASP A 142 24.79 -17.16 -7.97
N LEU A 143 26.11 -17.17 -8.03
CA LEU A 143 26.92 -15.94 -8.03
C LEU A 143 26.52 -14.98 -9.17
N PHE A 144 26.12 -15.52 -10.32
CA PHE A 144 25.68 -14.74 -11.48
C PHE A 144 24.26 -14.15 -11.33
N ARG A 145 23.53 -14.59 -10.31
CA ARG A 145 22.16 -14.11 -10.00
C ARG A 145 22.13 -13.02 -8.95
N LYS A 146 23.30 -12.61 -8.42
CA LYS A 146 23.39 -11.49 -7.46
C LYS A 146 22.91 -10.19 -8.08
N GLY A 147 22.22 -9.40 -7.28
CA GLY A 147 21.51 -8.21 -7.75
C GLY A 147 20.13 -8.57 -8.28
N SER A 148 19.09 -7.95 -7.74
CA SER A 148 17.71 -8.19 -8.17
C SER A 148 16.96 -6.89 -8.34
N TYR A 149 16.11 -6.87 -9.36
CA TYR A 149 15.12 -5.81 -9.58
C TYR A 149 13.74 -6.44 -9.76
N GLN A 150 12.77 -5.90 -9.05
CA GLN A 150 11.37 -6.26 -9.20
C GLN A 150 10.55 -5.00 -9.36
N ALA A 151 9.74 -4.97 -10.42
CA ALA A 151 8.76 -3.93 -10.66
C ALA A 151 7.37 -4.56 -10.67
N ASN A 152 6.50 -4.09 -9.80
CA ASN A 152 5.10 -4.49 -9.74
C ASN A 152 4.24 -3.32 -10.21
N THR A 153 3.27 -3.59 -11.08
CA THR A 153 2.26 -2.63 -11.49
C THR A 153 0.89 -3.26 -11.33
N GLY A 154 0.04 -2.64 -10.52
CA GLY A 154 -1.31 -3.12 -10.26
C GLY A 154 -2.36 -2.08 -10.69
N HIS A 155 -3.48 -2.55 -11.22
CA HIS A 155 -4.64 -1.76 -11.57
C HIS A 155 -5.90 -2.41 -11.02
N MET A 156 -6.64 -1.65 -10.21
CA MET A 156 -7.93 -2.05 -9.66
C MET A 156 -9.01 -1.11 -10.19
N LYS A 157 -10.11 -1.67 -10.65
CA LYS A 157 -11.33 -0.96 -11.00
C LYS A 157 -12.50 -1.57 -10.27
N LYS A 158 -13.26 -0.74 -9.57
CA LYS A 158 -14.45 -1.16 -8.84
C LYS A 158 -15.65 -0.30 -9.25
N LEU A 159 -16.75 -0.96 -9.57
CA LEU A 159 -18.05 -0.36 -9.77
C LEU A 159 -18.97 -0.80 -8.63
N SER A 160 -19.74 0.13 -8.08
CA SER A 160 -20.71 -0.18 -7.04
C SER A 160 -22.01 0.56 -7.28
N GLY A 161 -23.13 -0.09 -6.99
CA GLY A 161 -24.45 0.47 -7.06
C GLY A 161 -25.29 0.05 -5.85
N ASP A 162 -25.88 1.02 -5.15
CA ASP A 162 -26.77 0.80 -4.03
C ASP A 162 -28.11 1.46 -4.31
N LEU A 163 -29.17 0.71 -4.19
CA LEU A 163 -30.53 1.23 -4.18
C LEU A 163 -31.14 0.98 -2.79
N ASN A 164 -31.65 2.02 -2.18
CA ASN A 164 -32.30 1.94 -0.89
C ASN A 164 -33.67 2.67 -0.95
N VAL A 165 -34.71 1.97 -0.57
CA VAL A 165 -36.08 2.52 -0.50
C VAL A 165 -36.56 2.45 0.94
N ARG A 166 -36.85 3.60 1.51
CA ARG A 166 -37.29 3.75 2.89
C ARG A 166 -38.72 4.35 2.93
N TYR A 167 -39.59 3.70 3.71
CA TYR A 167 -40.88 4.22 4.02
C TYR A 167 -41.05 4.37 5.53
N SER A 168 -41.59 5.52 5.97
CA SER A 168 -41.90 5.77 7.36
C SER A 168 -43.25 6.50 7.46
N THR A 169 -44.09 6.05 8.37
CA THR A 169 -45.42 6.68 8.61
C THR A 169 -45.86 6.46 10.04
N VAL A 170 -46.76 7.33 10.49
CA VAL A 170 -47.44 7.19 11.77
C VAL A 170 -48.88 6.79 11.50
N VAL A 171 -49.30 5.62 12.00
CA VAL A 171 -50.63 5.10 11.85
C VAL A 171 -51.44 5.40 13.11
N LYS A 172 -52.61 6.05 12.95
CA LYS A 172 -53.53 6.39 14.03
C LYS A 172 -52.85 7.16 15.20
N GLU A 173 -51.85 8.00 14.87
CA GLU A 173 -51.12 8.83 15.84
C GLU A 173 -50.42 8.06 16.99
N LYS A 174 -50.46 6.72 16.96
CA LYS A 174 -49.95 5.85 18.02
C LYS A 174 -48.88 4.86 17.57
N HIS A 175 -48.88 4.50 16.30
CA HIS A 175 -48.00 3.46 15.78
C HIS A 175 -47.05 4.04 14.74
N TYR A 176 -45.75 3.99 15.01
CA TYR A 176 -44.70 4.36 14.06
C TYR A 176 -44.31 3.13 13.25
N LEU A 177 -44.52 3.17 11.95
CA LEU A 177 -44.09 2.13 11.00
C LEU A 177 -42.85 2.65 10.25
N PHE A 178 -41.80 1.84 10.24
CA PHE A 178 -40.61 2.08 9.47
C PHE A 178 -40.25 0.81 8.67
N THR A 179 -40.02 0.97 7.37
CA THR A 179 -39.60 -0.11 6.47
C THR A 179 -38.44 0.38 5.61
N ASN A 180 -37.43 -0.47 5.43
CA ASN A 180 -36.30 -0.22 4.57
C ASN A 180 -36.01 -1.45 3.74
N VAL A 181 -35.86 -1.26 2.42
CA VAL A 181 -35.46 -2.30 1.46
C VAL A 181 -34.27 -1.79 0.68
N GLY A 182 -33.22 -2.60 0.62
CA GLY A 182 -31.97 -2.25 -0.06
C GLY A 182 -31.51 -3.33 -1.02
N LEU A 183 -30.89 -2.91 -2.11
CA LEU A 183 -30.16 -3.73 -3.06
C LEU A 183 -28.76 -3.15 -3.23
N ASN A 184 -27.74 -3.99 -3.14
CA ASN A 184 -26.35 -3.64 -3.38
C ASN A 184 -25.78 -4.55 -4.46
N LEU A 185 -25.09 -3.96 -5.42
CA LEU A 185 -24.36 -4.64 -6.49
C LEU A 185 -22.95 -4.07 -6.55
N SER A 186 -21.95 -4.93 -6.68
CA SER A 186 -20.57 -4.49 -6.92
C SER A 186 -19.84 -5.44 -7.84
N ASP A 187 -18.99 -4.87 -8.67
CA ASP A 187 -18.05 -5.57 -9.54
C ASP A 187 -16.65 -4.99 -9.32
N GLU A 188 -15.66 -5.86 -9.16
CA GLU A 188 -14.29 -5.46 -8.91
C GLU A 188 -13.34 -6.30 -9.75
N THR A 189 -12.50 -5.62 -10.50
CA THR A 189 -11.43 -6.24 -11.31
C THR A 189 -10.09 -5.75 -10.78
N TYR A 190 -9.17 -6.69 -10.57
CA TYR A 190 -7.79 -6.42 -10.20
C TYR A 190 -6.84 -7.14 -11.14
N GLU A 191 -5.89 -6.40 -11.68
CA GLU A 191 -4.82 -6.92 -12.53
C GLU A 191 -3.47 -6.51 -11.93
N GLU A 192 -2.52 -7.43 -11.89
CA GLU A 192 -1.16 -7.17 -11.45
C GLU A 192 -0.15 -7.78 -12.42
N ILE A 193 0.85 -7.00 -12.76
CA ILE A 193 1.98 -7.42 -13.59
C ILE A 193 3.23 -7.30 -12.74
N VAL A 194 3.98 -8.41 -12.65
CA VAL A 194 5.23 -8.49 -11.91
C VAL A 194 6.37 -8.79 -12.87
N HIS A 195 7.32 -7.88 -12.95
CA HIS A 195 8.57 -8.07 -13.68
C HIS A 195 9.71 -8.32 -12.70
N LYS A 196 10.47 -9.39 -12.93
CA LYS A 196 11.64 -9.73 -12.12
C LYS A 196 12.86 -9.89 -13.03
N ALA A 197 13.98 -9.35 -12.58
CA ALA A 197 15.27 -9.52 -13.21
C ALA A 197 16.34 -9.72 -12.14
N GLU A 198 17.35 -10.54 -12.44
CA GLU A 198 18.46 -10.89 -11.54
C GLU A 198 19.79 -10.74 -12.30
N GLY A 199 20.92 -10.73 -11.57
CA GLY A 199 22.24 -10.71 -12.18
C GLY A 199 22.71 -9.30 -12.57
N PHE A 200 22.42 -8.29 -11.75
CA PHE A 200 22.91 -6.95 -11.97
C PHE A 200 24.32 -6.79 -11.39
N PRO A 201 25.29 -6.22 -12.15
CA PRO A 201 26.59 -5.86 -11.59
C PRO A 201 26.44 -4.77 -10.52
N ASN A 202 27.48 -4.61 -9.70
CA ASN A 202 27.56 -3.54 -8.69
C ASN A 202 27.67 -2.16 -9.35
#